data_94b2492c0baa551c386e03bc07a93e72
#
_entry.id   94b2492c0baa551c386e03bc07a93e72
#
_cell.length_a   1.000
_cell.length_b   1.000
_cell.length_c   1.000
_cell.angle_alpha   90.00
_cell.angle_beta   90.00
_cell.angle_gamma   90.00
#
_symmetry.space_group_name_H-M   'P 1'
#
loop_
_entity.id
_entity.type
_entity.pdbx_description
1 polymer ?
#
loop_
_entity_poly.entity_id
_entity_poly.type
_entity_poly.pdbx_seq_one_letter_code
_entity_poly.pdbx_strand_id
1 'polypeptide(L)'
;MKKTFIGLVVLGFYVVYSVGIRHERPVLSAPALLAKSSSNNYSSKTKHIIIKPPQHSQQTYKDGTFSGKSEYAYYGNVQVSVTVAGGEIQQVNFLDYPHTHSTSVFINQQAMPYLKEEAIKTQNPNKVQIISGATFTSQGFIESLKSALNKA
;
A
#
# COMPACT_ATOMS: atom_id res chain seq x y z
N MET A 1 45.25 21.75 6.96
CA MET A 1 44.42 22.65 6.13
C MET A 1 43.55 21.94 5.07
N LYS A 2 43.37 20.59 5.11
CA LYS A 2 42.54 19.87 4.12
C LYS A 2 41.13 19.46 4.62
N LYS A 3 40.81 19.67 5.89
CA LYS A 3 39.54 19.26 6.50
C LYS A 3 38.40 20.30 6.42
N THR A 4 38.73 21.58 6.15
CA THR A 4 37.73 22.66 6.07
C THR A 4 37.10 22.82 4.69
N PHE A 5 37.72 22.30 3.64
CA PHE A 5 37.17 22.40 2.27
C PHE A 5 35.99 21.45 1.99
N ILE A 6 35.96 20.28 2.66
CA ILE A 6 34.89 19.28 2.44
C ILE A 6 33.54 19.77 3.05
N GLY A 7 33.61 20.48 4.18
CA GLY A 7 32.41 21.03 4.82
C GLY A 7 31.72 22.11 3.98
N LEU A 8 32.47 22.94 3.28
CA LEU A 8 31.93 24.02 2.46
C LEU A 8 31.27 23.52 1.17
N VAL A 9 31.80 22.44 0.58
CA VAL A 9 31.20 21.82 -0.61
C VAL A 9 29.87 21.14 -0.28
N VAL A 10 29.75 20.46 0.87
CA VAL A 10 28.52 19.82 1.32
C VAL A 10 27.44 20.86 1.61
N LEU A 11 27.78 21.99 2.23
CA LEU A 11 26.85 23.09 2.50
C LEU A 11 26.35 23.75 1.21
N GLY A 12 27.24 23.91 0.20
CA GLY A 12 26.90 24.45 -1.11
C GLY A 12 25.88 23.55 -1.86
N PHE A 13 26.06 22.23 -1.81
CA PHE A 13 25.10 21.28 -2.42
C PHE A 13 23.74 21.30 -1.71
N TYR A 14 23.70 21.46 -0.39
CA TYR A 14 22.44 21.51 0.36
C TYR A 14 21.62 22.76 0.04
N VAL A 15 22.27 23.91 -0.13
CA VAL A 15 21.60 25.17 -0.49
C VAL A 15 21.05 25.13 -1.92
N VAL A 16 21.80 24.57 -2.87
CA VAL A 16 21.33 24.41 -4.27
C VAL A 16 20.17 23.42 -4.36
N TYR A 17 20.20 22.34 -3.57
CA TYR A 17 19.10 21.36 -3.53
C TYR A 17 17.82 21.93 -2.90
N SER A 18 17.96 22.79 -1.89
CA SER A 18 16.84 23.43 -1.20
C SER A 18 16.11 24.49 -2.05
N VAL A 19 16.80 25.15 -2.98
CA VAL A 19 16.21 26.19 -3.85
C VAL A 19 15.57 25.62 -5.11
N GLY A 20 16.01 24.40 -5.54
CA GLY A 20 15.56 23.79 -6.81
C GLY A 20 14.18 23.11 -6.80
N ILE A 21 13.51 22.97 -5.63
CA ILE A 21 12.25 22.20 -5.53
C ILE A 21 11.02 23.09 -5.34
N ARG A 22 11.08 24.37 -5.69
CA ARG A 22 9.85 25.17 -5.85
C ARG A 22 9.32 25.02 -7.28
N HIS A 23 8.70 23.88 -7.55
CA HIS A 23 7.83 23.75 -8.72
C HIS A 23 6.54 24.51 -8.43
N GLU A 24 6.47 25.73 -8.95
CA GLU A 24 5.22 26.45 -9.07
C GLU A 24 4.30 25.69 -10.04
N ARG A 25 3.16 25.27 -9.52
CA ARG A 25 2.10 24.68 -10.36
C ARG A 25 1.47 25.82 -11.14
N PRO A 26 1.40 25.79 -12.49
CA PRO A 26 0.66 26.80 -13.24
C PRO A 26 -0.82 26.66 -12.92
N VAL A 27 -1.38 27.72 -12.33
CA VAL A 27 -2.83 27.87 -12.17
C VAL A 27 -3.38 28.19 -13.55
N LEU A 28 -4.00 27.22 -14.21
CA LEU A 28 -4.80 27.49 -15.40
C LEU A 28 -6.07 28.21 -14.94
N SER A 29 -6.10 29.51 -15.12
CA SER A 29 -7.33 30.31 -15.04
C SER A 29 -8.21 30.00 -16.27
N ALA A 30 -9.34 29.35 -16.04
CA ALA A 30 -10.37 29.17 -17.04
C ALA A 30 -11.11 30.50 -17.28
N PRO A 31 -11.43 30.88 -18.52
CA PRO A 31 -12.21 32.07 -18.80
C PRO A 31 -13.67 31.87 -18.40
N ALA A 32 -14.20 32.84 -17.66
CA ALA A 32 -15.62 32.95 -17.35
C ALA A 32 -16.44 33.19 -18.61
N LEU A 33 -17.22 32.20 -19.04
CA LEU A 33 -18.28 32.40 -20.00
C LEU A 33 -19.59 32.69 -19.25
N LEU A 34 -20.07 33.92 -19.37
CA LEU A 34 -21.43 34.31 -19.04
C LEU A 34 -22.41 33.43 -19.82
N ALA A 35 -23.19 32.62 -19.15
CA ALA A 35 -24.37 31.99 -19.72
C ALA A 35 -25.60 32.41 -18.94
N LYS A 36 -26.41 33.14 -19.64
CA LYS A 36 -27.72 33.73 -19.43
C LYS A 36 -28.69 32.77 -18.71
N SER A 37 -29.30 33.29 -17.66
CA SER A 37 -30.47 32.76 -16.98
C SER A 37 -31.56 32.33 -17.95
N SER A 38 -31.97 31.08 -17.88
CA SER A 38 -33.30 30.64 -18.30
C SER A 38 -33.92 29.84 -17.18
N SER A 39 -34.89 30.45 -16.55
CA SER A 39 -35.77 29.89 -15.55
C SER A 39 -36.62 28.79 -16.19
N ASN A 40 -36.39 27.54 -15.84
CA ASN A 40 -37.38 26.50 -16.03
C ASN A 40 -37.57 25.77 -14.69
N ASN A 41 -38.72 26.09 -14.06
CA ASN A 41 -39.31 25.31 -12.98
C ASN A 41 -39.54 23.86 -13.45
N TYR A 42 -38.66 22.95 -13.03
CA TYR A 42 -38.95 21.54 -13.07
C TYR A 42 -39.00 21.03 -11.64
N SER A 43 -40.21 20.95 -11.10
CA SER A 43 -40.48 20.27 -9.87
C SER A 43 -40.25 18.75 -10.09
N SER A 44 -39.04 18.31 -9.83
CA SER A 44 -38.74 16.89 -9.81
C SER A 44 -38.48 16.47 -8.38
N LYS A 45 -39.37 15.67 -7.83
CA LYS A 45 -39.15 14.82 -6.63
C LYS A 45 -37.84 14.09 -6.81
N THR A 46 -36.74 14.67 -6.31
CA THR A 46 -35.46 14.00 -6.24
C THR A 46 -35.57 12.94 -5.14
N LYS A 47 -35.91 11.73 -5.57
CA LYS A 47 -35.70 10.52 -4.78
C LYS A 47 -34.19 10.47 -4.53
N HIS A 48 -33.76 10.78 -3.32
CA HIS A 48 -32.39 10.55 -2.89
C HIS A 48 -32.06 9.08 -3.12
N ILE A 49 -31.42 8.79 -4.24
CA ILE A 49 -30.76 7.51 -4.44
C ILE A 49 -29.51 7.60 -3.58
N ILE A 50 -29.60 7.07 -2.36
CA ILE A 50 -28.43 6.76 -1.57
C ILE A 50 -27.68 5.70 -2.35
N ILE A 51 -26.66 6.11 -3.11
CA ILE A 51 -25.71 5.20 -3.72
C ILE A 51 -24.92 4.62 -2.53
N LYS A 52 -25.43 3.50 -2.01
CA LYS A 52 -24.68 2.69 -1.06
C LYS A 52 -23.38 2.31 -1.77
N PRO A 53 -22.18 2.60 -1.19
CA PRO A 53 -20.93 2.15 -1.78
C PRO A 53 -21.01 0.64 -2.04
N PRO A 54 -20.34 0.10 -3.06
CA PRO A 54 -20.37 -1.33 -3.32
C PRO A 54 -19.98 -2.04 -2.02
N GLN A 55 -20.93 -2.79 -1.44
CA GLN A 55 -20.63 -3.66 -0.33
C GLN A 55 -19.68 -4.73 -0.88
N HIS A 56 -18.38 -4.55 -0.65
CA HIS A 56 -17.51 -5.70 -0.55
C HIS A 56 -18.16 -6.59 0.50
N SER A 57 -18.36 -7.85 0.16
CA SER A 57 -18.70 -8.87 1.14
C SER A 57 -17.56 -8.86 2.16
N GLN A 58 -17.71 -8.03 3.19
CA GLN A 58 -16.70 -7.84 4.22
C GLN A 58 -16.70 -9.12 5.05
N GLN A 59 -15.68 -9.90 4.86
CA GLN A 59 -15.28 -10.88 5.84
C GLN A 59 -14.78 -10.05 7.03
N THR A 60 -15.60 -9.93 8.06
CA THR A 60 -15.27 -9.14 9.24
C THR A 60 -14.37 -9.98 10.13
N TYR A 61 -13.13 -9.56 10.27
CA TYR A 61 -12.15 -10.19 11.15
C TYR A 61 -12.25 -9.62 12.57
N LYS A 62 -11.83 -10.37 13.57
CA LYS A 62 -11.72 -9.91 14.94
C LYS A 62 -10.52 -8.98 15.10
N ASP A 63 -10.71 -7.86 15.78
CA ASP A 63 -9.64 -6.91 16.06
C ASP A 63 -8.51 -7.53 16.90
N GLY A 64 -7.28 -7.21 16.54
CA GLY A 64 -6.09 -7.71 17.22
C GLY A 64 -4.91 -7.92 16.28
N THR A 65 -3.82 -8.48 16.82
CA THR A 65 -2.65 -8.87 16.03
C THR A 65 -2.48 -10.38 16.07
N PHE A 66 -2.44 -10.99 14.91
CA PHE A 66 -2.40 -12.44 14.74
C PHE A 66 -1.18 -12.85 13.91
N SER A 67 -0.39 -13.80 14.41
CA SER A 67 0.73 -14.37 13.66
C SER A 67 0.30 -15.61 12.91
N GLY A 68 0.66 -15.70 11.64
CA GLY A 68 0.48 -16.87 10.82
C GLY A 68 1.47 -17.99 11.19
N LYS A 69 1.28 -19.15 10.59
CA LYS A 69 2.26 -20.23 10.63
C LYS A 69 3.46 -19.86 9.76
N SER A 70 4.61 -20.43 10.11
CA SER A 70 5.79 -20.40 9.26
C SER A 70 5.58 -21.39 8.11
N GLU A 71 5.61 -20.90 6.87
CA GLU A 71 5.34 -21.69 5.66
C GLU A 71 6.60 -21.82 4.80
N TYR A 72 6.85 -23.01 4.26
CA TYR A 72 8.03 -23.29 3.46
C TYR A 72 7.99 -22.61 2.10
N ALA A 73 9.06 -21.91 1.72
CA ALA A 73 9.19 -21.15 0.49
C ALA A 73 10.48 -21.47 -0.28
N TYR A 74 10.82 -22.73 -0.39
CA TYR A 74 11.97 -23.34 -1.08
C TYR A 74 13.35 -22.89 -0.57
N TYR A 75 13.61 -21.58 -0.53
CA TYR A 75 14.89 -21.00 -0.08
C TYR A 75 14.88 -20.55 1.39
N GLY A 76 13.86 -20.91 2.13
CA GLY A 76 13.63 -20.54 3.52
C GLY A 76 12.16 -20.58 3.86
N ASN A 77 11.79 -19.99 4.98
CA ASN A 77 10.39 -19.91 5.40
C ASN A 77 9.85 -18.50 5.21
N VAL A 78 8.52 -18.39 5.10
CA VAL A 78 7.80 -17.14 5.18
C VAL A 78 6.84 -17.19 6.35
N GLN A 79 6.89 -16.19 7.21
CA GLN A 79 5.93 -16.00 8.28
C GLN A 79 5.48 -14.54 8.33
N VAL A 80 4.18 -14.30 8.54
CA VAL A 80 3.64 -12.95 8.67
C VAL A 80 2.84 -12.76 9.93
N SER A 81 2.74 -11.52 10.38
CA SER A 81 1.74 -11.06 11.35
C SER A 81 0.81 -10.08 10.70
N VAL A 82 -0.46 -10.13 11.11
CA VAL A 82 -1.54 -9.26 10.62
C VAL A 82 -2.12 -8.48 11.78
N THR A 83 -2.26 -7.18 11.62
CA THR A 83 -3.00 -6.33 12.54
C THR A 83 -4.35 -6.00 11.93
N VAL A 84 -5.40 -6.35 12.65
CA VAL A 84 -6.79 -6.08 12.29
C VAL A 84 -7.34 -5.01 13.22
N ALA A 85 -8.03 -4.01 12.67
CA ALA A 85 -8.76 -3.01 13.43
C ALA A 85 -10.02 -2.60 12.66
N GLY A 86 -11.14 -2.53 13.36
CA GLY A 86 -12.46 -2.27 12.76
C GLY A 86 -12.95 -3.39 11.85
N GLY A 87 -12.49 -4.62 12.08
CA GLY A 87 -12.83 -5.79 11.26
C GLY A 87 -12.07 -5.88 9.93
N GLU A 88 -11.08 -5.02 9.70
CA GLU A 88 -10.31 -4.94 8.45
C GLU A 88 -8.81 -5.09 8.70
N ILE A 89 -8.09 -5.65 7.72
CA ILE A 89 -6.63 -5.74 7.73
C ILE A 89 -6.06 -4.34 7.58
N GLN A 90 -5.39 -3.84 8.61
CA GLN A 90 -4.73 -2.52 8.58
C GLN A 90 -3.24 -2.63 8.29
N GLN A 91 -2.62 -3.73 8.71
CA GLN A 91 -1.17 -3.88 8.54
C GLN A 91 -0.81 -5.36 8.40
N VAL A 92 0.18 -5.63 7.55
CA VAL A 92 0.81 -6.94 7.42
C VAL A 92 2.32 -6.78 7.54
N ASN A 93 2.96 -7.56 8.42
CA ASN A 93 4.40 -7.55 8.59
C ASN A 93 4.98 -8.95 8.33
N PHE A 94 6.12 -9.01 7.64
CA PHE A 94 6.90 -10.22 7.56
C PHE A 94 7.66 -10.40 8.89
N LEU A 95 7.50 -11.56 9.51
CA LEU A 95 8.27 -12.00 10.67
C LEU A 95 9.50 -12.79 10.22
N ASP A 96 9.37 -13.53 9.11
CA ASP A 96 10.44 -14.28 8.49
C ASP A 96 10.25 -14.33 6.96
N TYR A 97 11.36 -14.41 6.22
CA TYR A 97 11.39 -14.58 4.77
C TYR A 97 12.75 -15.13 4.33
N PRO A 98 12.88 -15.76 3.14
CA PRO A 98 14.15 -16.25 2.63
C PRO A 98 15.19 -15.12 2.48
N HIS A 99 16.22 -15.11 3.31
CA HIS A 99 17.24 -14.06 3.38
C HIS A 99 18.69 -14.58 3.42
N THR A 100 18.89 -15.87 3.24
CA THR A 100 20.23 -16.50 3.30
C THR A 100 21.05 -16.31 2.03
N HIS A 101 20.41 -16.09 0.88
CA HIS A 101 21.06 -15.88 -0.41
C HIS A 101 20.79 -14.47 -0.91
N SER A 102 21.80 -13.80 -1.46
CA SER A 102 21.70 -12.42 -1.95
C SER A 102 20.60 -12.23 -3.00
N THR A 103 20.43 -13.20 -3.91
CA THR A 103 19.36 -13.20 -4.92
C THR A 103 17.98 -13.25 -4.27
N SER A 104 17.81 -14.10 -3.24
CA SER A 104 16.53 -14.19 -2.50
C SER A 104 16.23 -12.88 -1.76
N VAL A 105 17.24 -12.27 -1.12
CA VAL A 105 17.09 -10.96 -0.47
C VAL A 105 16.61 -9.91 -1.47
N PHE A 106 17.27 -9.81 -2.63
CA PHE A 106 16.93 -8.84 -3.66
C PHE A 106 15.49 -9.02 -4.18
N ILE A 107 15.10 -10.25 -4.51
CA ILE A 107 13.74 -10.58 -4.98
C ILE A 107 12.72 -10.23 -3.91
N ASN A 108 12.95 -10.63 -2.66
CA ASN A 108 12.01 -10.44 -1.56
C ASN A 108 11.85 -8.96 -1.20
N GLN A 109 12.93 -8.17 -1.20
CA GLN A 109 12.85 -6.73 -0.96
C GLN A 109 11.94 -6.02 -1.97
N GLN A 110 11.86 -6.50 -3.19
CA GLN A 110 10.96 -5.96 -4.20
C GLN A 110 9.53 -6.49 -4.05
N ALA A 111 9.36 -7.78 -3.80
CA ALA A 111 8.05 -8.42 -3.77
C ALA A 111 7.24 -8.12 -2.50
N MET A 112 7.89 -8.07 -1.33
CA MET A 112 7.20 -7.92 -0.05
C MET A 112 6.32 -6.67 0.07
N PRO A 113 6.72 -5.47 -0.40
CA PRO A 113 5.83 -4.29 -0.35
C PRO A 113 4.53 -4.51 -1.11
N TYR A 114 4.60 -5.09 -2.31
CA TYR A 114 3.41 -5.37 -3.13
C TYR A 114 2.47 -6.39 -2.49
N LEU A 115 3.02 -7.47 -1.93
CA LEU A 115 2.23 -8.48 -1.24
C LEU A 115 1.47 -7.91 -0.05
N LYS A 116 2.11 -7.04 0.74
CA LYS A 116 1.47 -6.34 1.86
C LYS A 116 0.35 -5.42 1.40
N GLU A 117 0.64 -4.58 0.41
CA GLU A 117 -0.33 -3.63 -0.13
C GLU A 117 -1.54 -4.35 -0.70
N GLU A 118 -1.34 -5.43 -1.45
CA GLU A 118 -2.42 -6.20 -2.05
C GLU A 118 -3.27 -6.92 -1.00
N ALA A 119 -2.67 -7.45 0.06
CA ALA A 119 -3.41 -8.04 1.18
C ALA A 119 -4.32 -7.01 1.87
N ILE A 120 -3.82 -5.80 2.13
CA ILE A 120 -4.59 -4.71 2.72
C ILE A 120 -5.69 -4.25 1.76
N LYS A 121 -5.39 -4.11 0.47
CA LYS A 121 -6.35 -3.67 -0.55
C LYS A 121 -7.47 -4.67 -0.79
N THR A 122 -7.13 -5.94 -0.86
CA THR A 122 -8.11 -7.00 -1.19
C THR A 122 -8.90 -7.49 0.02
N GLN A 123 -8.38 -7.30 1.23
CA GLN A 123 -8.98 -7.80 2.48
C GLN A 123 -9.25 -9.31 2.47
N ASN A 124 -8.62 -10.04 1.56
CA ASN A 124 -8.87 -11.47 1.35
C ASN A 124 -7.61 -12.17 0.85
N PRO A 125 -7.05 -13.12 1.61
CA PRO A 125 -5.82 -13.81 1.23
C PRO A 125 -5.93 -14.60 -0.09
N ASN A 126 -7.15 -15.06 -0.46
CA ASN A 126 -7.35 -15.79 -1.70
C ASN A 126 -7.34 -14.90 -2.95
N LYS A 127 -7.38 -13.57 -2.78
CA LYS A 127 -7.30 -12.60 -3.88
C LYS A 127 -5.91 -12.03 -4.07
N VAL A 128 -4.99 -12.30 -3.15
CA VAL A 128 -3.59 -11.87 -3.29
C VAL A 128 -2.93 -12.62 -4.44
N GLN A 129 -2.33 -11.87 -5.36
CA GLN A 129 -1.73 -12.43 -6.57
C GLN A 129 -0.29 -12.87 -6.32
N ILE A 130 0.11 -13.91 -7.05
CA ILE A 130 1.51 -14.39 -7.06
C ILE A 130 2.36 -13.44 -7.90
N ILE A 131 3.46 -12.97 -7.33
CA ILE A 131 4.41 -12.09 -8.01
C ILE A 131 5.40 -12.93 -8.81
N SER A 132 5.51 -12.63 -10.11
CA SER A 132 6.46 -13.29 -11.01
C SER A 132 7.90 -13.10 -10.50
N GLY A 133 8.68 -14.18 -10.48
CA GLY A 133 10.03 -14.20 -9.91
C GLY A 133 10.08 -14.43 -8.39
N ALA A 134 8.99 -14.17 -7.66
CA ALA A 134 8.86 -14.39 -6.21
C ALA A 134 7.78 -15.42 -5.87
N THR A 135 7.57 -16.42 -6.72
CA THR A 135 6.46 -17.38 -6.63
C THR A 135 6.40 -18.08 -5.28
N PHE A 136 7.50 -18.66 -4.81
CA PHE A 136 7.52 -19.39 -3.55
C PHE A 136 7.29 -18.47 -2.34
N THR A 137 7.86 -17.28 -2.35
CA THR A 137 7.62 -16.27 -1.31
C THR A 137 6.16 -15.82 -1.30
N SER A 138 5.56 -15.60 -2.47
CA SER A 138 4.14 -15.23 -2.59
C SER A 138 3.22 -16.32 -2.06
N GLN A 139 3.49 -17.59 -2.39
CA GLN A 139 2.72 -18.73 -1.88
C GLN A 139 2.85 -18.86 -0.36
N GLY A 140 4.07 -18.81 0.17
CA GLY A 140 4.30 -18.84 1.61
C GLY A 140 3.63 -17.68 2.34
N PHE A 141 3.66 -16.48 1.75
CA PHE A 141 2.95 -15.30 2.25
C PHE A 141 1.44 -15.53 2.33
N ILE A 142 0.82 -16.02 1.26
CA ILE A 142 -0.64 -16.27 1.19
C ILE A 142 -1.05 -17.31 2.24
N GLU A 143 -0.33 -18.41 2.37
CA GLU A 143 -0.67 -19.46 3.33
C GLU A 143 -0.46 -19.00 4.78
N SER A 144 0.63 -18.27 5.07
CA SER A 144 0.85 -17.68 6.38
C SER A 144 -0.22 -16.64 6.72
N LEU A 145 -0.62 -15.80 5.75
CA LEU A 145 -1.69 -14.81 5.87
C LEU A 145 -3.04 -15.48 6.18
N LYS A 146 -3.41 -16.55 5.45
CA LYS A 146 -4.61 -17.36 5.74
C LYS A 146 -4.59 -17.90 7.16
N SER A 147 -3.44 -18.44 7.56
CA SER A 147 -3.27 -18.99 8.91
C SER A 147 -3.42 -17.94 10.00
N ALA A 148 -2.98 -16.70 9.76
CA ALA A 148 -3.16 -15.59 10.68
C ALA A 148 -4.64 -15.20 10.78
N LEU A 149 -5.30 -15.00 9.63
CA LEU A 149 -6.70 -14.56 9.56
C LEU A 149 -7.70 -15.60 10.03
N ASN A 150 -7.36 -16.90 10.01
CA ASN A 150 -8.17 -17.94 10.63
C ASN A 150 -8.25 -17.83 12.17
N LYS A 151 -7.42 -17.00 12.78
CA LYS A 151 -7.42 -16.71 14.22
C LYS A 151 -8.12 -15.40 14.56
N ALA A 152 -8.35 -14.56 13.53
CA ALA A 152 -9.05 -13.28 13.62
C ALA A 152 -10.57 -13.48 13.37
#